data_722eda78caf251f55a89de18a465b4e4
#
_entry.id   722eda78caf251f55a89de18a465b4e4
#
_cell.length_a   1.000
_cell.length_b   1.000
_cell.length_c   1.000
_cell.angle_alpha   90.00
_cell.angle_beta   90.00
_cell.angle_gamma   90.00
#
_symmetry.space_group_name_H-M   'P 1'
#
loop_
_entity.id
_entity.type
_entity.pdbx_description
1 polymer ?
#
loop_
_entity_poly.entity_id
_entity_poly.type
_entity_poly.pdbx_seq_one_letter_code
_entity_poly.pdbx_strand_id
1 'polypeptide(L)'
;MNAWFEALGRRFADAAEARGTTIAPPEIDQSVADEVLELARVSAPTKERRFAPLASFMAGIAVERLRQKGPLHPADEAAYLRSIRETLETEPPA
;
A
#
# COMPACT_ATOMS: atom_id res chain seq x y z
N MET A 1 12.80 -5.23 1.82
CA MET A 1 12.06 -6.33 2.39
C MET A 1 12.71 -7.66 2.07
N ASN A 2 12.41 -8.38 1.02
CA ASN A 2 13.17 -9.57 0.65
C ASN A 2 13.42 -9.63 -0.85
N ALA A 3 14.19 -10.62 -1.29
CA ALA A 3 14.61 -10.74 -2.69
C ALA A 3 13.43 -10.85 -3.66
N TRP A 4 12.34 -11.49 -3.22
CA TRP A 4 11.16 -11.63 -4.06
C TRP A 4 10.53 -10.27 -4.35
N PHE A 5 10.38 -9.41 -3.32
CA PHE A 5 9.80 -8.08 -3.49
C PHE A 5 10.74 -7.14 -4.24
N GLU A 6 12.07 -7.29 -4.04
CA GLU A 6 13.04 -6.51 -4.81
C GLU A 6 12.93 -6.85 -6.30
N ALA A 7 12.82 -8.14 -6.64
CA ALA A 7 12.66 -8.58 -8.01
C ALA A 7 11.34 -8.07 -8.60
N LEU A 8 10.26 -8.08 -7.81
CA LEU A 8 8.97 -7.55 -8.25
C LEU A 8 9.06 -6.05 -8.53
N GLY A 9 9.76 -5.31 -7.67
CA GLY A 9 9.97 -3.87 -7.88
C GLY A 9 10.67 -3.60 -9.21
N ARG A 10 11.71 -4.38 -9.52
CA ARG A 10 12.41 -4.25 -10.81
C ARG A 10 11.50 -4.56 -11.99
N ARG A 11 10.58 -5.53 -11.86
CA ARG A 11 9.62 -5.82 -12.92
C ARG A 11 8.69 -4.64 -13.19
N PHE A 12 8.27 -3.94 -12.15
CA PHE A 12 7.47 -2.72 -12.32
C PHE A 12 8.27 -1.64 -13.04
N ALA A 13 9.53 -1.45 -12.67
CA ALA A 13 10.39 -0.46 -13.34
C ALA A 13 10.62 -0.81 -14.81
N ASP A 14 10.90 -2.08 -15.09
CA ASP A 14 11.13 -2.55 -16.47
C ASP A 14 9.87 -2.37 -17.33
N ALA A 15 8.71 -2.65 -16.77
CA ALA A 15 7.44 -2.46 -17.48
C ALA A 15 7.20 -0.99 -17.80
N ALA A 16 7.58 -0.08 -16.90
CA ALA A 16 7.49 1.36 -17.14
C ALA A 16 8.41 1.78 -18.28
N GLU A 17 9.64 1.26 -18.31
CA GLU A 17 10.59 1.57 -19.38
C GLU A 17 10.09 1.09 -20.75
N ALA A 18 9.46 -0.07 -20.79
CA ALA A 18 8.87 -0.59 -22.02
C ALA A 18 7.76 0.32 -22.54
N ARG A 19 7.19 1.17 -21.69
CA ARG A 19 6.20 2.18 -22.07
C ARG A 19 6.78 3.56 -22.29
N GLY A 20 8.11 3.68 -22.24
CA GLY A 20 8.80 4.94 -22.46
C GLY A 20 8.93 5.84 -21.25
N THR A 21 8.77 5.30 -20.05
CA THR A 21 8.86 6.08 -18.82
C THR A 21 9.80 5.39 -17.84
N THR A 22 10.67 6.17 -17.22
CA THR A 22 11.60 5.65 -16.20
C THR A 22 11.04 5.95 -14.82
N ILE A 23 10.89 4.89 -14.01
CA ILE A 23 10.54 5.03 -12.59
C ILE A 23 11.56 4.28 -11.73
N ALA A 24 11.77 4.73 -10.52
CA ALA A 24 12.53 3.96 -9.55
C ALA A 24 11.74 2.69 -9.21
N PRO A 25 12.40 1.54 -9.01
CA PRO A 25 11.69 0.34 -8.59
C PRO A 25 10.93 0.61 -7.28
N PRO A 26 9.63 0.34 -7.23
CA PRO A 26 8.90 0.51 -5.98
C PRO A 26 9.42 -0.44 -4.91
N GLU A 27 9.48 0.05 -3.68
CA GLU A 27 9.95 -0.70 -2.52
C GLU A 27 8.87 -0.64 -1.45
N ILE A 28 8.83 -1.66 -0.60
CA ILE A 28 7.90 -1.67 0.51
C ILE A 28 8.67 -1.86 1.82
N ASP A 29 8.43 -0.97 2.77
CA ASP A 29 8.99 -1.06 4.11
C ASP A 29 8.20 -2.07 4.95
N GLN A 30 8.86 -2.78 5.86
CA GLN A 30 8.22 -3.82 6.67
C GLN A 30 7.06 -3.25 7.50
N SER A 31 7.23 -2.10 8.13
CA SER A 31 6.16 -1.52 8.96
C SER A 31 4.96 -1.11 8.12
N VAL A 32 5.20 -0.64 6.90
CA VAL A 32 4.13 -0.31 5.94
C VAL A 32 3.44 -1.58 5.47
N ALA A 33 4.21 -2.61 5.14
CA ALA A 33 3.67 -3.91 4.73
C ALA A 33 2.73 -4.48 5.80
N ASP A 34 3.14 -4.42 7.06
CA ASP A 34 2.34 -4.93 8.18
C ASP A 34 0.98 -4.21 8.25
N GLU A 35 0.97 -2.90 8.07
CA GLU A 35 -0.27 -2.13 8.10
C GLU A 35 -1.13 -2.37 6.85
N VAL A 36 -0.53 -2.58 5.69
CA VAL A 36 -1.28 -2.95 4.48
C VAL A 36 -1.96 -4.30 4.67
N LEU A 37 -1.26 -5.28 5.28
CA LEU A 37 -1.84 -6.59 5.55
C LEU A 37 -3.00 -6.48 6.55
N GLU A 38 -2.87 -5.65 7.58
CA GLU A 38 -3.96 -5.42 8.52
C GLU A 38 -5.15 -4.72 7.87
N LEU A 39 -4.90 -3.75 7.01
CA LEU A 39 -5.95 -3.10 6.24
C LEU A 39 -6.71 -4.12 5.38
N ALA A 40 -5.98 -4.99 4.71
CA ALA A 40 -6.58 -6.04 3.88
C ALA A 40 -7.43 -6.99 4.73
N ARG A 41 -6.93 -7.38 5.90
CA ARG A 41 -7.65 -8.26 6.82
C ARG A 41 -8.98 -7.63 7.27
N VAL A 42 -8.96 -6.36 7.61
CA VAL A 42 -10.15 -5.64 8.08
C VAL A 42 -11.15 -5.41 6.94
N SER A 43 -10.66 -5.17 5.74
CA SER A 43 -11.49 -4.89 4.56
C SER A 43 -12.21 -6.13 4.04
N ALA A 44 -11.57 -7.29 4.11
CA ALA A 44 -12.10 -8.52 3.51
C ALA A 44 -13.47 -8.96 4.06
N PRO A 45 -13.69 -9.00 5.38
CA PRO A 45 -14.95 -9.49 5.92
C PRO A 45 -16.09 -8.46 5.94
N THR A 46 -15.80 -7.17 5.69
CA THR A 46 -16.82 -6.11 5.78
C THR A 46 -17.76 -6.13 4.59
N LYS A 47 -17.27 -6.47 3.41
CA LYS A 47 -18.08 -6.49 2.18
C LYS A 47 -17.85 -7.78 1.41
N GLU A 48 -16.70 -7.92 0.80
CA GLU A 48 -16.36 -9.01 -0.09
C GLU A 48 -14.86 -9.23 -0.06
N ARG A 49 -14.40 -10.49 -0.15
CA ARG A 49 -12.97 -10.81 -0.10
C ARG A 49 -12.14 -10.06 -1.14
N ARG A 50 -12.69 -9.88 -2.34
CA ARG A 50 -11.98 -9.18 -3.40
C ARG A 50 -11.80 -7.69 -3.13
N PHE A 51 -12.46 -7.14 -2.11
CA PHE A 51 -12.24 -5.74 -1.73
C PHE A 51 -10.88 -5.53 -1.07
N ALA A 52 -10.31 -6.56 -0.46
CA ALA A 52 -9.02 -6.43 0.22
C ALA A 52 -7.89 -5.99 -0.72
N PRO A 53 -7.65 -6.63 -1.88
CA PRO A 53 -6.62 -6.15 -2.79
C PRO A 53 -6.94 -4.77 -3.37
N LEU A 54 -8.21 -4.43 -3.56
CA LEU A 54 -8.59 -3.11 -4.05
C LEU A 54 -8.31 -2.03 -3.00
N ALA A 55 -8.61 -2.31 -1.73
CA ALA A 55 -8.28 -1.41 -0.63
C ALA A 55 -6.77 -1.20 -0.52
N SER A 56 -5.99 -2.26 -0.70
CA SER A 56 -4.53 -2.17 -0.65
C SER A 56 -3.98 -1.31 -1.79
N PHE A 57 -4.55 -1.43 -2.97
CA PHE A 57 -4.15 -0.59 -4.11
C PHE A 57 -4.47 0.88 -3.84
N MET A 58 -5.65 1.17 -3.29
CA MET A 58 -6.02 2.53 -2.91
C MET A 58 -5.08 3.09 -1.84
N ALA A 59 -4.67 2.26 -0.89
CA ALA A 59 -3.71 2.67 0.14
C ALA A 59 -2.40 3.15 -0.48
N GLY A 60 -1.90 2.41 -1.47
CA GLY A 60 -0.67 2.79 -2.17
C GLY A 60 -0.80 4.13 -2.88
N ILE A 61 -1.93 4.36 -3.54
CA ILE A 61 -2.21 5.63 -4.22
C ILE A 61 -2.25 6.77 -3.20
N ALA A 62 -2.93 6.57 -2.08
CA ALA A 62 -3.06 7.60 -1.06
C ALA A 62 -1.70 7.97 -0.44
N VAL A 63 -0.89 6.96 -0.13
CA VAL A 63 0.46 7.18 0.41
C VAL A 63 1.30 7.98 -0.58
N GLU A 64 1.24 7.64 -1.87
CA GLU A 64 2.00 8.36 -2.89
C GLU A 64 1.55 9.82 -3.01
N ARG A 65 0.25 10.07 -2.91
CA ARG A 65 -0.26 11.45 -2.93
C ARG A 65 0.22 12.26 -1.72
N LEU A 66 0.36 11.61 -0.57
CA LEU A 66 0.96 12.26 0.60
C LEU A 66 2.43 12.59 0.36
N ARG A 67 3.19 11.67 -0.23
CA ARG A 67 4.60 11.89 -0.56
C ARG A 67 4.78 13.08 -1.49
N GLN A 68 3.84 13.31 -2.40
CA GLN A 68 3.89 14.45 -3.30
C GLN A 68 3.71 15.79 -2.58
N LYS A 69 3.15 15.78 -1.38
CA LYS A 69 2.98 16.99 -0.57
C LYS A 69 4.22 17.31 0.27
N GLY A 70 5.12 16.35 0.45
CA GLY A 70 6.35 16.55 1.20
C GLY A 70 6.96 15.21 1.61
N PRO A 71 8.21 15.25 2.12
CA PRO A 71 8.88 14.02 2.55
C PRO A 71 8.08 13.28 3.60
N LEU A 72 8.08 11.95 3.53
CA LEU A 72 7.30 11.11 4.44
C LEU A 72 8.13 9.90 4.85
N HIS A 73 8.35 9.74 6.13
CA HIS A 73 9.05 8.57 6.67
C HIS A 73 8.15 7.33 6.62
N PRO A 74 8.73 6.13 6.47
CA PRO A 74 7.92 4.90 6.54
C PRO A 74 7.08 4.79 7.80
N ALA A 75 7.58 5.27 8.95
CA ALA A 75 6.81 5.29 10.19
C ALA A 75 5.54 6.15 10.08
N ASP A 76 5.62 7.27 9.37
CA ASP A 76 4.47 8.15 9.14
C ASP A 76 3.49 7.52 8.15
N GLU A 77 3.99 6.82 7.14
CA GLU A 77 3.15 6.09 6.21
C GLU A 77 2.36 5.00 6.94
N ALA A 78 3.04 4.23 7.80
CA ALA A 78 2.41 3.19 8.59
C ALA A 78 1.35 3.77 9.55
N ALA A 79 1.66 4.89 10.20
CA ALA A 79 0.72 5.55 11.10
C ALA A 79 -0.52 6.05 10.35
N TYR A 80 -0.32 6.59 9.15
CA TYR A 80 -1.42 7.03 8.31
C TYR A 80 -2.33 5.85 7.93
N LEU A 81 -1.75 4.73 7.47
CA LEU A 81 -2.52 3.54 7.10
C LEU A 81 -3.25 2.95 8.31
N ARG A 82 -2.61 2.97 9.48
CA ARG A 82 -3.24 2.52 10.72
C ARG A 82 -4.46 3.36 11.05
N SER A 83 -4.39 4.68 10.85
CA SER A 83 -5.52 5.56 11.15
C SER A 83 -6.74 5.21 10.30
N ILE A 84 -6.53 4.83 9.04
CA ILE A 84 -7.63 4.42 8.17
C ILE A 84 -8.17 3.05 8.57
N ARG A 85 -7.28 2.10 8.87
CA ARG A 85 -7.68 0.79 9.36
C ARG A 85 -8.57 0.91 10.60
N GLU A 86 -8.20 1.79 11.53
CA GLU A 86 -8.96 2.01 12.76
C GLU A 86 -10.36 2.54 12.48
N THR A 87 -10.54 3.38 11.48
CA THR A 87 -11.88 3.85 11.11
C THR A 87 -12.74 2.69 10.60
N LEU A 88 -12.15 1.76 9.85
CA LEU A 88 -12.88 0.59 9.36
C LEU A 88 -13.24 -0.38 10.49
N GLU A 89 -12.37 -0.52 11.47
CA GLU A 89 -12.62 -1.41 12.61
C GLU A 89 -13.77 -0.93 13.48
N THR A 90 -14.04 0.37 13.50
CA THR A 90 -15.15 0.95 14.28
C THR A 90 -16.44 1.06 13.48
N GLU A 91 -16.42 0.75 12.18
CA GLU A 91 -17.62 0.78 11.36
C GLU A 91 -18.54 -0.40 11.69
N PRO A 92 -19.86 -0.18 11.72
CA PRO A 92 -20.79 -1.28 11.88
C PRO A 92 -20.71 -2.23 10.69
N PRO A 93 -20.93 -3.54 10.87
CA PRO A 93 -20.97 -4.47 9.75
C PRO A 93 -22.03 -4.07 8.72
N ALA A 94 -21.68 -4.19 7.47
CA ALA A 94 -22.60 -3.88 6.38
C ALA A 94 -23.64 -4.99 6.17
#